data_0515fd7d1e49bdb81b0adaf779320d08
#
_entry.id   0515fd7d1e49bdb81b0adaf779320d08
#
_cell.length_a   1.000
_cell.length_b   1.000
_cell.length_c   1.000
_cell.angle_alpha   90.00
_cell.angle_beta   90.00
_cell.angle_gamma   90.00
#
_symmetry.space_group_name_H-M   'P 1'
#
loop_
_entity.id
_entity.type
_entity.pdbx_description
1 polymer ?
#
loop_
_entity_poly.entity_id
_entity_poly.type
_entity_poly.pdbx_seq_one_letter_code
_entity_poly.pdbx_strand_id
1 'polypeptide(L)'
;GKIHMKRKPSKSGIKKITMAKSVQRIAEERVSRRYPNLEVLNSYWVGEDGKNKFYEVILLDPSHPAIISDNELSWVSEGNSHSGRAFRGKTSSGKRGRGLLNKGKGAEKLRPSLKANKNRGK
;
A
#
# COMPACT_ATOMS: atom_id res chain seq x y z
N GLY A 1 -19.37 -6.62 14.18
CA GLY A 1 -20.07 -5.81 13.19
C GLY A 1 -21.54 -5.64 13.55
N LYS A 2 -22.13 -4.50 13.23
CA LYS A 2 -23.56 -4.26 13.45
C LYS A 2 -24.39 -5.18 12.55
N ILE A 3 -25.30 -5.92 13.12
CA ILE A 3 -26.29 -6.70 12.37
C ILE A 3 -27.39 -5.71 11.93
N HIS A 4 -27.54 -5.52 10.64
CA HIS A 4 -28.61 -4.71 10.07
C HIS A 4 -29.70 -5.61 9.50
N MET A 5 -30.96 -5.18 9.56
CA MET A 5 -32.11 -5.92 9.02
C MET A 5 -31.95 -6.20 7.51
N LYS A 6 -31.22 -5.37 6.77
CA LYS A 6 -30.91 -5.57 5.34
C LYS A 6 -29.55 -6.27 5.10
N ARG A 7 -29.10 -7.09 6.03
CA ARG A 7 -27.86 -7.86 5.90
C ARG A 7 -27.93 -8.84 4.73
N LYS A 8 -26.93 -8.78 3.84
CA LYS A 8 -26.72 -9.76 2.77
C LYS A 8 -25.54 -10.67 3.15
N PRO A 9 -25.69 -11.99 3.27
CA PRO A 9 -24.61 -12.91 3.65
C PRO A 9 -23.35 -12.79 2.80
N SER A 10 -23.52 -12.52 1.49
CA SER A 10 -22.40 -12.34 0.56
C SER A 10 -21.62 -11.02 0.75
N LYS A 11 -22.17 -10.04 1.47
CA LYS A 11 -21.61 -8.69 1.61
C LYS A 11 -21.35 -8.24 3.03
N SER A 12 -21.88 -8.94 4.02
CA SER A 12 -21.97 -8.49 5.42
C SER A 12 -21.46 -9.55 6.39
N GLY A 13 -20.25 -10.03 6.21
CA GLY A 13 -19.57 -10.94 7.14
C GLY A 13 -18.25 -10.34 7.62
N ILE A 14 -17.73 -10.80 8.75
CA ILE A 14 -16.47 -10.33 9.33
C ILE A 14 -15.32 -10.39 8.27
N LYS A 15 -15.21 -11.50 7.55
CA LYS A 15 -14.21 -11.68 6.49
C LYS A 15 -14.38 -10.71 5.32
N LYS A 16 -15.59 -10.22 5.06
CA LYS A 16 -15.91 -9.30 3.96
C LYS A 16 -15.65 -7.83 4.30
N ILE A 17 -15.70 -7.49 5.58
CA ILE A 17 -15.48 -6.12 6.05
C ILE A 17 -14.07 -5.89 6.61
N THR A 18 -13.25 -6.92 6.67
CA THR A 18 -11.84 -6.77 7.06
C THR A 18 -11.08 -5.98 6.00
N MET A 19 -10.34 -4.97 6.43
CA MET A 19 -9.52 -4.16 5.51
C MET A 19 -8.45 -5.01 4.85
N ALA A 20 -8.26 -4.81 3.56
CA ALA A 20 -7.16 -5.42 2.79
C ALA A 20 -5.87 -4.56 2.89
N LYS A 21 -5.62 -3.96 4.03
CA LYS A 21 -4.47 -3.10 4.30
C LYS A 21 -3.83 -3.49 5.63
N SER A 22 -2.51 -3.62 5.65
CA SER A 22 -1.76 -3.77 6.89
C SER A 22 -1.68 -2.43 7.66
N VAL A 23 -1.41 -2.51 8.96
CA VAL A 23 -1.20 -1.31 9.79
C VAL A 23 -0.03 -0.48 9.26
N GLN A 24 1.03 -1.13 8.80
CA GLN A 24 2.19 -0.48 8.17
C GLN A 24 1.78 0.34 6.93
N ARG A 25 0.95 -0.22 6.05
CA ARG A 25 0.44 0.52 4.88
C ARG A 25 -0.43 1.71 5.30
N ILE A 26 -1.22 1.58 6.35
CA ILE A 26 -2.01 2.70 6.89
C ILE A 26 -1.10 3.82 7.38
N ALA A 27 0.02 3.48 8.05
CA ALA A 27 1.02 4.47 8.46
C ALA A 27 1.62 5.21 7.27
N GLU A 28 2.03 4.49 6.21
CA GLU A 28 2.53 5.09 4.98
C GLU A 28 1.52 6.03 4.32
N GLU A 29 0.25 5.63 4.23
CA GLU A 29 -0.80 6.47 3.65
C GLU A 29 -1.09 7.72 4.50
N ARG A 30 -1.00 7.64 5.83
CA ARG A 30 -1.18 8.80 6.72
C ARG A 30 -0.05 9.80 6.55
N VAL A 31 1.19 9.34 6.48
CA VAL A 31 2.36 10.19 6.24
C VAL A 31 2.27 10.85 4.86
N SER A 32 1.94 10.09 3.84
CA SER A 32 1.77 10.61 2.48
C SER A 32 0.71 11.72 2.38
N ARG A 33 -0.38 11.61 3.14
CA ARG A 33 -1.38 12.70 3.21
C ARG A 33 -0.86 13.96 3.89
N ARG A 34 0.01 13.81 4.87
CA ARG A 34 0.58 14.93 5.59
C ARG A 34 1.62 15.70 4.76
N TYR A 35 2.32 14.99 3.90
CA TYR A 35 3.38 15.55 3.04
C TYR A 35 3.08 15.27 1.56
N PRO A 36 2.15 16.02 0.96
CA PRO A 36 1.69 15.75 -0.41
C PRO A 36 2.75 16.04 -1.48
N ASN A 37 3.75 16.84 -1.16
CA ASN A 37 4.90 17.15 -2.03
C ASN A 37 6.01 16.11 -2.01
N LEU A 38 5.93 15.14 -1.10
CA LEU A 38 6.91 14.08 -0.95
C LEU A 38 6.32 12.71 -1.34
N GLU A 39 7.16 11.84 -1.88
CA GLU A 39 6.76 10.48 -2.22
C GLU A 39 7.31 9.47 -1.21
N VAL A 40 6.47 8.53 -0.81
CA VAL A 40 6.86 7.45 0.09
C VAL A 40 7.71 6.43 -0.67
N LEU A 41 8.94 6.24 -0.26
CA LEU A 41 9.79 5.17 -0.79
C LEU A 41 9.38 3.82 -0.20
N ASN A 42 9.57 3.65 1.08
CA ASN A 42 9.20 2.47 1.87
C ASN A 42 9.10 2.83 3.34
N SER A 43 8.83 1.83 4.18
CA SER A 43 8.78 1.95 5.63
C SER A 43 9.31 0.69 6.30
N TYR A 44 9.66 0.77 7.57
CA TYR A 44 10.02 -0.37 8.39
C TYR A 44 9.50 -0.23 9.83
N TRP A 45 9.37 -1.37 10.48
CA TRP A 45 8.92 -1.45 11.87
C TRP A 45 10.04 -1.01 12.82
N VAL A 46 9.68 -0.24 13.84
CA VAL A 46 10.61 0.24 14.86
C VAL A 46 10.30 -0.39 16.22
N GLY A 47 9.03 -0.41 16.59
CA GLY A 47 8.62 -0.91 17.87
C GLY A 47 7.09 -0.92 18.01
N GLU A 48 6.62 -1.46 19.11
CA GLU A 48 5.19 -1.44 19.44
C GLU A 48 4.99 -1.40 20.95
N ASP A 49 3.88 -0.84 21.36
CA ASP A 49 3.34 -0.95 22.71
C ASP A 49 1.98 -1.69 22.67
N GLY A 50 1.31 -1.79 23.81
CA GLY A 50 0.01 -2.49 23.90
C GLY A 50 -1.12 -1.87 23.03
N LYS A 51 -0.96 -0.66 22.55
CA LYS A 51 -1.99 0.07 21.77
C LYS A 51 -1.52 0.48 20.37
N ASN A 52 -0.24 0.79 20.21
CA ASN A 52 0.31 1.43 19.02
C ASN A 52 1.47 0.63 18.43
N LYS A 53 1.60 0.71 17.11
CA LYS A 53 2.74 0.23 16.35
C LYS A 53 3.46 1.40 15.72
N PHE A 54 4.77 1.43 15.83
CA PHE A 54 5.63 2.52 15.35
C PHE A 54 6.39 2.07 14.12
N TYR A 55 6.33 2.90 13.09
CA TYR A 55 7.02 2.68 11.81
C TYR A 55 7.79 3.93 11.42
N GLU A 56 8.99 3.76 10.92
CA GLU A 56 9.67 4.81 10.17
C GLU A 56 9.28 4.75 8.71
N VAL A 57 8.92 5.89 8.14
CA VAL A 57 8.54 6.03 6.74
C VAL A 57 9.55 6.92 6.04
N ILE A 58 10.17 6.40 5.00
CA ILE A 58 11.18 7.12 4.21
C ILE A 58 10.46 7.89 3.12
N LEU A 59 10.64 9.20 3.12
CA LEU A 59 10.09 10.12 2.13
C LEU A 59 11.20 10.66 1.23
N LEU A 60 10.88 10.83 -0.04
CA LEU A 60 11.75 11.44 -1.05
C LEU A 60 11.07 12.65 -1.66
N ASP A 61 11.84 13.71 -1.90
CA ASP A 61 11.39 14.86 -2.67
C ASP A 61 11.74 14.64 -4.15
N PRO A 62 10.72 14.38 -5.01
CA PRO A 62 10.97 14.13 -6.43
C PRO A 62 11.51 15.35 -7.18
N SER A 63 11.41 16.55 -6.62
CA SER A 63 11.89 17.79 -7.22
C SER A 63 13.31 18.17 -6.78
N HIS A 64 13.88 17.45 -5.82
CA HIS A 64 15.19 17.78 -5.29
C HIS A 64 16.32 17.40 -6.28
N PRO A 65 17.25 18.33 -6.61
CA PRO A 65 18.32 18.05 -7.58
C PRO A 65 19.17 16.82 -7.24
N ALA A 66 19.47 16.59 -5.97
CA ALA A 66 20.24 15.43 -5.54
C ALA A 66 19.48 14.10 -5.80
N ILE A 67 18.16 14.08 -5.69
CA ILE A 67 17.36 12.89 -6.03
C ILE A 67 17.28 12.68 -7.54
N ILE A 68 17.18 13.78 -8.31
CA ILE A 68 17.13 13.71 -9.78
C ILE A 68 18.43 13.17 -10.36
N SER A 69 19.57 13.54 -9.77
CA SER A 69 20.91 13.11 -10.22
C SER A 69 21.37 11.77 -9.66
N ASP A 70 20.63 11.20 -8.70
CA ASP A 70 21.00 9.94 -8.06
C ASP A 70 20.65 8.74 -8.95
N ASN A 71 21.63 7.87 -9.22
CA ASN A 71 21.43 6.70 -10.08
C ASN A 71 20.41 5.67 -9.54
N GLU A 72 20.22 5.61 -8.21
CA GLU A 72 19.33 4.65 -7.59
C GLU A 72 17.93 5.21 -7.32
N LEU A 73 17.78 6.53 -7.14
CA LEU A 73 16.56 7.17 -6.70
C LEU A 73 15.89 8.04 -7.76
N SER A 74 16.59 8.39 -8.87
CA SER A 74 16.07 9.25 -9.92
C SER A 74 14.73 8.80 -10.51
N TRP A 75 14.46 7.50 -10.52
CA TRP A 75 13.19 6.96 -11.02
C TRP A 75 11.95 7.52 -10.31
N VAL A 76 12.08 8.04 -9.06
CA VAL A 76 10.95 8.65 -8.33
C VAL A 76 10.51 9.95 -8.98
N SER A 77 11.45 10.69 -9.59
CA SER A 77 11.19 11.95 -10.31
C SER A 77 10.73 11.76 -11.75
N GLU A 78 10.84 10.54 -12.30
CA GLU A 78 10.46 10.21 -13.67
C GLU A 78 8.93 10.16 -13.87
N GLY A 79 8.33 11.31 -14.15
CA GLY A 79 6.92 11.42 -14.51
C GLY A 79 5.93 11.06 -13.42
N ASN A 80 4.65 11.14 -13.75
CA ASN A 80 3.54 10.94 -12.81
C ASN A 80 3.31 9.46 -12.42
N SER A 81 4.02 8.52 -13.01
CA SER A 81 3.82 7.08 -12.75
C SER A 81 4.14 6.67 -11.33
N HIS A 82 4.98 7.45 -10.65
CA HIS A 82 5.43 7.19 -9.28
C HIS A 82 4.69 8.02 -8.23
N SER A 83 3.88 9.00 -8.65
CA SER A 83 3.09 9.81 -7.74
C SER A 83 2.05 8.98 -6.96
N GLY A 84 1.88 9.28 -5.67
CA GLY A 84 0.91 8.62 -4.80
C GLY A 84 1.16 7.13 -4.57
N ARG A 85 2.40 6.70 -4.51
CA ARG A 85 2.83 5.30 -4.35
C ARG A 85 2.16 4.58 -3.19
N ALA A 86 2.08 5.22 -2.02
CA ALA A 86 1.49 4.63 -0.82
C ALA A 86 0.02 4.28 -1.02
N PHE A 87 -0.77 5.18 -1.61
CA PHE A 87 -2.20 4.96 -1.85
C PHE A 87 -2.47 3.87 -2.87
N ARG A 88 -1.61 3.72 -3.87
CA ARG A 88 -1.75 2.72 -4.94
C ARG A 88 -1.15 1.36 -4.59
N GLY A 89 -0.58 1.20 -3.38
CA GLY A 89 0.05 -0.03 -2.94
C GLY A 89 1.30 -0.39 -3.76
N LYS A 90 2.11 0.59 -4.13
CA LYS A 90 3.37 0.40 -4.86
C LYS A 90 4.58 0.26 -3.96
N THR A 91 4.45 0.57 -2.67
CA THR A 91 5.48 0.29 -1.67
C THR A 91 5.58 -1.20 -1.37
N SER A 92 6.62 -1.63 -0.69
CA SER A 92 6.80 -3.04 -0.29
C SER A 92 5.60 -3.54 0.55
N SER A 93 5.16 -2.77 1.54
CA SER A 93 3.99 -3.13 2.36
C SER A 93 2.71 -3.17 1.53
N GLY A 94 2.54 -2.25 0.59
CA GLY A 94 1.41 -2.23 -0.33
C GLY A 94 1.39 -3.43 -1.27
N LYS A 95 2.52 -3.80 -1.84
CA LYS A 95 2.67 -4.99 -2.69
C LYS A 95 2.37 -6.27 -1.93
N ARG A 96 2.79 -6.37 -0.68
CA ARG A 96 2.48 -7.52 0.20
C ARG A 96 0.97 -7.66 0.39
N GLY A 97 0.26 -6.58 0.71
CA GLY A 97 -1.20 -6.58 0.86
C GLY A 97 -1.96 -6.90 -0.42
N ARG A 98 -1.37 -6.63 -1.59
CA ARG A 98 -1.91 -6.98 -2.91
C ARG A 98 -1.54 -8.39 -3.38
N GLY A 99 -0.74 -9.14 -2.62
CA GLY A 99 -0.27 -10.48 -2.98
C GLY A 99 0.78 -10.48 -4.11
N LEU A 100 1.47 -9.37 -4.35
CA LEU A 100 2.41 -9.23 -5.47
C LEU A 100 3.85 -9.65 -5.15
N LEU A 101 4.14 -10.11 -3.94
CA LEU A 101 5.47 -10.61 -3.58
C LEU A 101 5.74 -12.00 -4.15
N ASN A 102 4.70 -12.81 -4.31
CA ASN A 102 4.80 -14.15 -4.89
C ASN A 102 4.54 -14.10 -6.39
N LYS A 103 5.27 -14.90 -7.13
CA LYS A 103 5.14 -15.08 -8.58
C LYS A 103 4.88 -16.56 -8.90
N GLY A 104 4.28 -16.81 -10.06
CA GLY A 104 4.08 -18.18 -10.56
C GLY A 104 2.78 -18.82 -10.11
N LYS A 105 2.78 -20.13 -9.93
CA LYS A 105 1.59 -20.93 -9.61
C LYS A 105 0.93 -20.46 -8.31
N GLY A 106 -0.37 -20.23 -8.35
CA GLY A 106 -1.18 -19.71 -7.23
C GLY A 106 -1.30 -18.20 -7.18
N ALA A 107 -0.49 -17.45 -7.94
CA ALA A 107 -0.49 -15.99 -7.98
C ALA A 107 -1.07 -15.37 -9.28
N GLU A 108 -1.57 -16.19 -10.19
CA GLU A 108 -2.00 -15.76 -11.54
C GLU A 108 -3.15 -14.76 -11.49
N LYS A 109 -4.10 -14.97 -10.60
CA LYS A 109 -5.28 -14.10 -10.44
C LYS A 109 -5.01 -12.77 -9.73
N LEU A 110 -3.79 -12.58 -9.23
CA LEU A 110 -3.37 -11.35 -8.55
C LEU A 110 -2.55 -10.43 -9.47
N ARG A 111 -2.14 -10.90 -10.63
CA ARG A 111 -1.30 -10.16 -11.56
C ARG A 111 -2.05 -9.87 -12.86
N PRO A 112 -1.91 -8.67 -13.43
CA PRO A 112 -1.17 -7.49 -12.92
C PRO A 112 -1.82 -6.86 -11.69
N SER A 113 -3.10 -7.11 -11.45
CA SER A 113 -3.86 -6.68 -10.26
C SER A 113 -5.10 -7.55 -10.07
N LEU A 114 -5.63 -7.54 -8.86
CA LEU A 114 -6.88 -8.22 -8.54
C LEU A 114 -8.06 -7.66 -9.35
N LYS A 115 -8.08 -6.34 -9.59
CA LYS A 115 -9.11 -5.67 -10.39
C LYS A 115 -9.07 -6.12 -11.85
N ALA A 116 -7.89 -6.22 -12.46
CA ALA A 116 -7.72 -6.72 -13.83
C ALA A 116 -8.26 -8.15 -13.99
N ASN A 117 -8.18 -8.96 -12.94
CA ASN A 117 -8.72 -10.32 -12.90
C ASN A 117 -10.15 -10.38 -12.36
N LYS A 118 -10.94 -9.30 -12.46
CA LYS A 118 -12.36 -9.25 -12.06
C LYS A 118 -12.60 -9.72 -10.60
N ASN A 119 -11.64 -9.48 -9.71
CA ASN A 119 -11.65 -9.88 -8.30
C ASN A 119 -11.79 -11.41 -8.07
N ARG A 120 -11.37 -12.24 -9.01
CA ARG A 120 -11.44 -13.69 -8.91
C ARG A 120 -10.35 -14.31 -8.03
N GLY A 121 -9.40 -13.54 -7.55
CA GLY A 121 -8.31 -13.98 -6.67
C GLY A 121 -8.63 -13.93 -5.17
N LYS A 122 -9.86 -13.71 -4.81
CA LYS A 122 -10.35 -13.72 -3.41
C LYS A 122 -11.01 -15.04 -3.08
#